data_1a140b63debf84f9d7b608dd3fd0672f
#
_entry.id   1a140b63debf84f9d7b608dd3fd0672f
#
_cell.length_a   1.000
_cell.length_b   1.000
_cell.length_c   1.000
_cell.angle_alpha   90.00
_cell.angle_beta   90.00
_cell.angle_gamma   90.00
#
_symmetry.space_group_name_H-M   'P 1'
#
loop_
_entity.id
_entity.type
_entity.pdbx_description
1 polymer ?
#
loop_
_entity_poly.entity_id
_entity_poly.type
_entity_poly.pdbx_seq_one_letter_code
_entity_poly.pdbx_strand_id
1 'polypeptide(L)'
;MISRDLRHAQNVGARHRWHNRLQTVLLVLTLLGIAAVAGSLLLGDGGLWLALAAAGFTLLLEPAAASGLTLRLYGARPLHPDEAPDLWAVLRELAARAGLPTVPVPHYVPSGVVNAFATGSKHHAAIALTDGLLRSLTPRELTGVLGHEIAHIANEDLRVMGLADSISRLTHLLA
;
A
#
# COMPACT_ATOMS: atom_id res chain seq x y z
N MET A 1 19.06 27.08 -20.08
CA MET A 1 19.43 25.64 -20.09
C MET A 1 18.63 24.83 -19.08
N ILE A 2 18.32 25.36 -17.91
CA ILE A 2 17.59 24.70 -16.78
C ILE A 2 16.12 24.33 -17.12
N SER A 3 15.44 25.06 -18.00
CA SER A 3 14.01 24.84 -18.31
C SER A 3 13.72 23.61 -19.19
N ARG A 4 14.71 23.10 -19.93
CA ARG A 4 14.56 21.88 -20.75
C ARG A 4 14.65 20.62 -19.91
N ASP A 5 15.52 20.60 -18.91
CA ASP A 5 15.72 19.44 -18.04
C ASP A 5 14.53 19.19 -17.12
N LEU A 6 13.85 20.26 -16.65
CA LEU A 6 12.64 20.15 -15.85
C LEU A 6 11.46 19.58 -16.65
N ARG A 7 11.33 19.91 -17.92
CA ARG A 7 10.28 19.33 -18.78
C ARG A 7 10.53 17.86 -19.12
N HIS A 8 11.80 17.46 -19.30
CA HIS A 8 12.15 16.06 -19.49
C HIS A 8 11.85 15.22 -18.23
N ALA A 9 12.19 15.71 -17.03
CA ALA A 9 11.89 15.04 -15.78
C ALA A 9 10.37 14.90 -15.53
N GLN A 10 9.58 15.92 -15.88
CA GLN A 10 8.12 15.88 -15.76
C GLN A 10 7.48 14.86 -16.74
N ASN A 11 8.00 14.76 -17.96
CA ASN A 11 7.49 13.82 -18.97
C ASN A 11 7.84 12.36 -18.64
N VAL A 12 9.00 12.09 -18.04
CA VAL A 12 9.39 10.76 -17.58
C VAL A 12 8.47 10.31 -16.43
N GLY A 13 8.20 11.18 -15.47
CA GLY A 13 7.29 10.88 -14.37
C GLY A 13 5.83 10.66 -14.81
N ALA A 14 5.35 11.38 -15.82
CA ALA A 14 4.00 11.19 -16.37
C ALA A 14 3.87 9.85 -17.11
N ARG A 15 4.89 9.46 -17.87
CA ARG A 15 4.93 8.20 -18.62
C ARG A 15 4.97 6.98 -17.69
N HIS A 16 5.71 7.04 -16.56
CA HIS A 16 5.73 5.99 -15.56
C HIS A 16 4.37 5.84 -14.85
N ARG A 17 3.70 6.95 -14.53
CA ARG A 17 2.35 6.92 -13.94
C ARG A 17 1.31 6.29 -14.88
N TRP A 18 1.39 6.54 -16.19
CA TRP A 18 0.52 5.91 -17.19
C TRP A 18 0.76 4.41 -17.31
N HIS A 19 2.02 3.98 -17.32
CA HIS A 19 2.38 2.56 -17.36
C HIS A 19 1.89 1.81 -16.10
N ASN A 20 2.09 2.40 -14.92
CA ASN A 20 1.59 1.82 -13.67
C ASN A 20 0.07 1.72 -13.66
N ARG A 21 -0.65 2.75 -14.12
CA ARG A 21 -2.11 2.71 -14.22
C ARG A 21 -2.59 1.64 -15.18
N LEU A 22 -1.95 1.50 -16.35
CA LEU A 22 -2.29 0.48 -17.32
C LEU A 22 -2.04 -0.93 -16.76
N GLN A 23 -0.91 -1.15 -16.12
CA GLN A 23 -0.60 -2.41 -15.44
C GLN A 23 -1.60 -2.73 -14.33
N THR A 24 -1.98 -1.74 -13.52
CA THR A 24 -3.00 -1.90 -12.48
C THR A 24 -4.35 -2.29 -13.09
N VAL A 25 -4.79 -1.62 -14.15
CA VAL A 25 -6.04 -1.95 -14.84
C VAL A 25 -6.00 -3.36 -15.40
N LEU A 26 -4.91 -3.74 -16.07
CA LEU A 26 -4.75 -5.09 -16.60
C LEU A 26 -4.77 -6.15 -15.50
N LEU A 27 -4.07 -5.91 -14.40
CA LEU A 27 -4.06 -6.82 -13.25
C LEU A 27 -5.47 -6.99 -12.67
N VAL A 28 -6.18 -5.89 -12.43
CA VAL A 28 -7.54 -5.89 -11.91
C VAL A 28 -8.47 -6.65 -12.86
N LEU A 29 -8.42 -6.39 -14.17
CA LEU A 29 -9.24 -7.10 -15.16
C LEU A 29 -8.91 -8.60 -15.18
N THR A 30 -7.65 -8.98 -15.06
CA THR A 30 -7.25 -10.39 -14.99
C THR A 30 -7.78 -11.06 -13.74
N LEU A 31 -7.68 -10.44 -12.58
CA LEU A 31 -8.21 -10.94 -11.31
C LEU A 31 -9.74 -11.06 -11.34
N LEU A 32 -10.43 -10.07 -11.92
CA LEU A 32 -11.88 -10.12 -12.14
C LEU A 32 -12.27 -11.29 -13.05
N GLY A 33 -11.52 -11.51 -14.13
CA GLY A 33 -11.72 -12.64 -15.04
C GLY A 33 -11.55 -13.99 -14.32
N ILE A 34 -10.48 -14.15 -13.56
CA ILE A 34 -10.24 -15.36 -12.76
C ILE A 34 -11.36 -15.59 -11.74
N ALA A 35 -11.74 -14.55 -11.00
CA ALA A 35 -12.82 -14.63 -10.01
C ALA A 35 -14.18 -14.99 -10.66
N ALA A 36 -14.47 -14.41 -11.83
CA ALA A 36 -15.68 -14.71 -12.60
C ALA A 36 -15.73 -16.17 -13.08
N VAL A 37 -14.61 -16.68 -13.63
CA VAL A 37 -14.49 -18.07 -14.07
C VAL A 37 -14.59 -19.03 -12.88
N ALA A 38 -13.86 -18.76 -11.79
CA ALA A 38 -13.93 -19.58 -10.59
C ALA A 38 -15.34 -19.58 -9.98
N GLY A 39 -15.96 -18.41 -9.88
CA GLY A 39 -17.32 -18.27 -9.38
C GLY A 39 -18.34 -19.04 -10.21
N SER A 40 -18.25 -18.96 -11.53
CA SER A 40 -19.15 -19.70 -12.44
C SER A 40 -18.96 -21.22 -12.37
N LEU A 41 -17.71 -21.68 -12.20
CA LEU A 41 -17.41 -23.13 -12.08
C LEU A 41 -17.87 -23.71 -10.74
N LEU A 42 -17.76 -22.96 -9.64
CA LEU A 42 -18.08 -23.43 -8.29
C LEU A 42 -19.55 -23.28 -7.92
N LEU A 43 -20.21 -22.22 -8.40
CA LEU A 43 -21.54 -21.81 -7.96
C LEU A 43 -22.55 -21.66 -9.12
N GLY A 44 -22.15 -22.04 -10.35
CA GLY A 44 -22.97 -21.86 -11.54
C GLY A 44 -23.23 -20.38 -11.88
N ASP A 45 -24.36 -20.09 -12.57
CA ASP A 45 -24.67 -18.74 -13.07
C ASP A 45 -24.77 -17.68 -11.97
N GLY A 46 -25.15 -18.06 -10.75
CA GLY A 46 -25.16 -17.18 -9.57
C GLY A 46 -23.78 -16.75 -9.12
N GLY A 47 -22.76 -17.58 -9.33
CA GLY A 47 -21.38 -17.33 -8.91
C GLY A 47 -20.70 -16.20 -9.67
N LEU A 48 -21.03 -16.04 -10.95
CA LEU A 48 -20.54 -14.92 -11.77
C LEU A 48 -20.98 -13.57 -11.19
N TRP A 49 -22.27 -13.44 -10.89
CA TRP A 49 -22.81 -12.19 -10.33
C TRP A 49 -22.27 -11.89 -8.94
N LEU A 50 -22.11 -12.92 -8.10
CA LEU A 50 -21.52 -12.78 -6.77
C LEU A 50 -20.05 -12.32 -6.87
N ALA A 51 -19.28 -12.91 -7.77
CA ALA A 51 -17.87 -12.52 -7.99
C ALA A 51 -17.75 -11.09 -8.51
N LEU A 52 -18.58 -10.69 -9.47
CA LEU A 52 -18.61 -9.32 -9.98
C LEU A 52 -19.05 -8.31 -8.91
N ALA A 53 -20.05 -8.65 -8.09
CA ALA A 53 -20.49 -7.79 -6.99
C ALA A 53 -19.42 -7.64 -5.92
N ALA A 54 -18.77 -8.72 -5.51
CA ALA A 54 -17.67 -8.69 -4.54
C ALA A 54 -16.48 -7.86 -5.06
N ALA A 55 -16.12 -8.04 -6.32
CA ALA A 55 -15.05 -7.28 -6.96
C ALA A 55 -15.41 -5.80 -7.12
N GLY A 56 -16.62 -5.47 -7.55
CA GLY A 56 -17.11 -4.09 -7.62
C GLY A 56 -17.13 -3.44 -6.24
N PHE A 57 -17.56 -4.13 -5.21
CA PHE A 57 -17.53 -3.66 -3.83
C PHE A 57 -16.10 -3.37 -3.36
N THR A 58 -15.15 -4.26 -3.67
CA THR A 58 -13.74 -4.06 -3.31
C THR A 58 -13.13 -2.84 -4.01
N LEU A 59 -13.52 -2.60 -5.28
CA LEU A 59 -13.06 -1.42 -6.04
C LEU A 59 -13.67 -0.10 -5.54
N LEU A 60 -14.87 -0.16 -4.99
CA LEU A 60 -15.59 1.00 -4.43
C LEU A 60 -15.17 1.32 -3.00
N LEU A 61 -14.55 0.36 -2.29
CA LEU A 61 -14.01 0.63 -0.95
C LEU A 61 -12.96 1.73 -1.04
N GLU A 62 -13.20 2.82 -0.33
CA GLU A 62 -12.20 3.88 -0.21
C GLU A 62 -10.89 3.33 0.38
N PRO A 63 -9.73 3.73 -0.16
CA PRO A 63 -8.44 3.30 0.36
C PRO A 63 -8.26 3.53 1.86
N ALA A 64 -8.89 4.56 2.39
CA ALA A 64 -8.87 4.87 3.83
C ALA A 64 -9.63 3.81 4.66
N ALA A 65 -10.78 3.34 4.19
CA ALA A 65 -11.55 2.28 4.88
C ALA A 65 -10.82 0.94 4.84
N ALA A 66 -10.26 0.59 3.68
CA ALA A 66 -9.44 -0.62 3.53
C ALA A 66 -8.17 -0.56 4.42
N SER A 67 -7.55 0.60 4.54
CA SER A 67 -6.41 0.86 5.41
C SER A 67 -6.75 0.60 6.88
N GLY A 68 -7.85 1.16 7.37
CA GLY A 68 -8.29 0.98 8.76
C GLY A 68 -8.56 -0.50 9.10
N LEU A 69 -9.18 -1.25 8.18
CA LEU A 69 -9.42 -2.67 8.34
C LEU A 69 -8.10 -3.46 8.37
N THR A 70 -7.19 -3.19 7.43
CA THR A 70 -5.88 -3.83 7.37
C THR A 70 -5.13 -3.63 8.69
N LEU A 71 -5.00 -2.41 9.17
CA LEU A 71 -4.32 -2.10 10.42
C LEU A 71 -4.94 -2.83 11.63
N ARG A 72 -6.28 -2.93 11.69
CA ARG A 72 -6.99 -3.67 12.75
C ARG A 72 -6.72 -5.17 12.69
N LEU A 73 -6.70 -5.77 11.50
CA LEU A 73 -6.40 -7.21 11.32
C LEU A 73 -4.99 -7.56 11.78
N TYR A 74 -4.03 -6.62 11.65
CA TYR A 74 -2.67 -6.78 12.15
C TYR A 74 -2.51 -6.44 13.64
N GLY A 75 -3.56 -6.02 14.32
CA GLY A 75 -3.46 -5.49 15.67
C GLY A 75 -2.58 -4.25 15.79
N ALA A 76 -2.50 -3.48 14.70
CA ALA A 76 -1.66 -2.31 14.63
C ALA A 76 -2.22 -1.18 15.50
N ARG A 77 -1.36 -0.52 16.26
CA ARG A 77 -1.69 0.70 17.02
C ARG A 77 -0.89 1.89 16.53
N PRO A 78 -1.49 3.09 16.47
CA PRO A 78 -0.74 4.28 16.10
C PRO A 78 0.35 4.57 17.16
N LEU A 79 1.50 5.05 16.69
CA LEU A 79 2.57 5.56 17.55
C LEU A 79 2.45 7.08 17.62
N HIS A 80 2.28 7.60 18.82
CA HIS A 80 2.23 9.04 19.05
C HIS A 80 3.62 9.69 18.93
N PRO A 81 3.70 10.98 18.56
CA PRO A 81 4.97 11.71 18.48
C PRO A 81 5.80 11.65 19.77
N ASP A 82 5.14 11.62 20.91
CA ASP A 82 5.80 11.55 22.24
C ASP A 82 6.39 10.17 22.52
N GLU A 83 5.83 9.11 21.91
CA GLU A 83 6.34 7.73 22.06
C GLU A 83 7.55 7.44 21.15
N ALA A 84 7.61 8.07 19.98
CA ALA A 84 8.63 7.81 18.96
C ALA A 84 9.06 9.12 18.24
N PRO A 85 9.64 10.08 18.96
CA PRO A 85 9.95 11.41 18.41
C PRO A 85 10.94 11.34 17.22
N ASP A 86 11.94 10.47 17.29
CA ASP A 86 12.94 10.29 16.22
C ASP A 86 12.31 9.70 14.94
N LEU A 87 11.44 8.73 15.10
CA LEU A 87 10.70 8.12 13.97
C LEU A 87 9.84 9.18 13.27
N TRP A 88 9.15 10.02 14.03
CA TRP A 88 8.34 11.10 13.49
C TRP A 88 9.18 12.19 12.82
N ALA A 89 10.38 12.46 13.32
CA ALA A 89 11.31 13.41 12.70
C ALA A 89 11.75 12.90 11.32
N VAL A 90 12.16 11.65 11.23
CA VAL A 90 12.54 11.00 9.96
C VAL A 90 11.37 10.99 8.97
N LEU A 91 10.16 10.61 9.42
CA LEU A 91 8.98 10.59 8.54
C LEU A 91 8.62 11.97 8.00
N ARG A 92 8.71 13.04 8.82
CA ARG A 92 8.47 14.42 8.36
C ARG A 92 9.47 14.83 7.28
N GLU A 93 10.74 14.53 7.48
CA GLU A 93 11.79 14.86 6.51
C GLU A 93 11.59 14.11 5.19
N LEU A 94 11.34 12.80 5.25
CA LEU A 94 11.13 11.98 4.07
C LEU A 94 9.84 12.36 3.32
N ALA A 95 8.75 12.63 4.03
CA ALA A 95 7.49 13.10 3.45
C ALA A 95 7.65 14.44 2.73
N ALA A 96 8.37 15.39 3.34
CA ALA A 96 8.67 16.69 2.73
C ALA A 96 9.50 16.54 1.45
N ARG A 97 10.54 15.69 1.47
CA ARG A 97 11.38 15.40 0.29
C ARG A 97 10.57 14.74 -0.85
N ALA A 98 9.63 13.88 -0.51
CA ALA A 98 8.77 13.20 -1.48
C ALA A 98 7.60 14.07 -1.96
N GLY A 99 7.41 15.27 -1.41
CA GLY A 99 6.31 16.16 -1.76
C GLY A 99 4.94 15.64 -1.34
N LEU A 100 4.87 14.85 -0.26
CA LEU A 100 3.59 14.37 0.27
C LEU A 100 2.81 15.50 0.94
N PRO A 101 1.48 15.58 0.76
CA PRO A 101 0.64 16.60 1.38
C PRO A 101 0.51 16.42 2.89
N THR A 102 0.67 15.20 3.39
CA THR A 102 0.58 14.86 4.81
C THR A 102 1.68 13.88 5.19
N VAL A 103 2.10 13.92 6.46
CA VAL A 103 3.06 12.95 7.01
C VAL A 103 2.31 11.66 7.32
N PRO A 104 2.76 10.49 6.80
CA PRO A 104 2.15 9.20 7.12
C PRO A 104 2.21 8.90 8.62
N VAL A 105 1.12 8.35 9.17
CA VAL A 105 1.05 7.99 10.59
C VAL A 105 1.75 6.65 10.82
N PRO A 106 2.81 6.57 11.63
CA PRO A 106 3.45 5.32 11.97
C PRO A 106 2.56 4.48 12.90
N HIS A 107 2.49 3.19 12.64
CA HIS A 107 1.77 2.21 13.47
C HIS A 107 2.71 1.09 13.89
N TYR A 108 2.62 0.70 15.15
CA TYR A 108 3.31 -0.47 15.69
C TYR A 108 2.45 -1.72 15.50
N VAL A 109 3.06 -2.80 15.00
CA VAL A 109 2.45 -4.12 14.85
C VAL A 109 3.14 -5.12 15.76
N PRO A 110 2.43 -5.79 16.70
CA PRO A 110 3.02 -6.75 17.64
C PRO A 110 3.30 -8.10 16.94
N SER A 111 4.28 -8.12 16.05
CA SER A 111 4.69 -9.32 15.30
C SER A 111 6.20 -9.43 15.27
N GLY A 112 6.73 -10.63 15.55
CA GLY A 112 8.16 -10.93 15.45
C GLY A 112 8.70 -11.04 14.03
N VAL A 113 7.86 -11.03 13.01
CA VAL A 113 8.26 -11.01 11.59
C VAL A 113 8.92 -9.67 11.28
N VAL A 114 10.02 -9.67 10.54
CA VAL A 114 10.68 -8.45 10.07
C VAL A 114 9.94 -7.93 8.84
N ASN A 115 9.05 -6.94 9.04
CA ASN A 115 8.25 -6.39 7.95
C ASN A 115 7.84 -4.93 8.20
N ALA A 116 7.69 -4.17 7.11
CA ALA A 116 7.02 -2.86 7.08
C ALA A 116 6.09 -2.82 5.88
N PHE A 117 5.03 -2.05 5.96
CA PHE A 117 4.16 -1.78 4.81
C PHE A 117 3.41 -0.46 4.96
N ALA A 118 3.19 0.20 3.84
CA ALA A 118 2.35 1.39 3.78
C ALA A 118 0.93 1.04 3.33
N THR A 119 -0.05 1.80 3.79
CA THR A 119 -1.46 1.66 3.41
C THR A 119 -2.14 3.01 3.39
N GLY A 120 -3.28 3.12 2.68
CA GLY A 120 -4.06 4.35 2.58
C GLY A 120 -3.86 5.09 1.27
N SER A 121 -3.87 6.41 1.33
CA SER A 121 -3.70 7.31 0.19
C SER A 121 -2.69 8.41 0.52
N LYS A 122 -2.29 9.23 -0.46
CA LYS A 122 -1.39 10.38 -0.22
C LYS A 122 -1.85 11.33 0.90
N HIS A 123 -3.17 11.46 1.09
CA HIS A 123 -3.75 12.34 2.10
C HIS A 123 -3.97 11.66 3.46
N HIS A 124 -4.10 10.33 3.46
CA HIS A 124 -4.40 9.53 4.65
C HIS A 124 -3.57 8.24 4.61
N ALA A 125 -2.26 8.37 4.65
CA ALA A 125 -1.34 7.24 4.66
C ALA A 125 -0.97 6.82 6.08
N ALA A 126 -0.79 5.53 6.27
CA ALA A 126 -0.18 4.93 7.45
C ALA A 126 0.99 4.04 7.02
N ILE A 127 2.01 3.96 7.87
CA ILE A 127 3.13 3.01 7.70
C ILE A 127 3.13 2.11 8.92
N ALA A 128 2.89 0.82 8.72
CA ALA A 128 2.94 -0.20 9.76
C ALA A 128 4.35 -0.77 9.87
N LEU A 129 4.86 -0.86 11.11
CA LEU A 129 6.19 -1.34 11.44
C LEU A 129 6.06 -2.45 12.47
N THR A 130 6.58 -3.63 12.16
CA THR A 130 6.53 -4.76 13.08
C THR A 130 7.59 -4.65 14.19
N ASP A 131 7.31 -5.25 15.33
CA ASP A 131 8.25 -5.35 16.45
C ASP A 131 9.58 -5.99 16.01
N GLY A 132 9.49 -7.06 15.21
CA GLY A 132 10.67 -7.71 14.64
C GLY A 132 11.54 -6.78 13.80
N LEU A 133 10.94 -5.92 12.98
CA LEU A 133 11.67 -4.94 12.18
C LEU A 133 12.35 -3.89 13.07
N LEU A 134 11.60 -3.32 14.01
CA LEU A 134 12.10 -2.26 14.90
C LEU A 134 13.26 -2.73 15.78
N ARG A 135 13.31 -4.02 16.12
CA ARG A 135 14.42 -4.60 16.90
C ARG A 135 15.60 -5.02 16.04
N SER A 136 15.39 -5.32 14.76
CA SER A 136 16.41 -5.88 13.89
C SER A 136 17.22 -4.83 13.15
N LEU A 137 16.64 -3.64 12.89
CA LEU A 137 17.27 -2.62 12.06
C LEU A 137 17.92 -1.52 12.88
N THR A 138 19.05 -1.06 12.40
CA THR A 138 19.67 0.19 12.85
C THR A 138 18.84 1.39 12.40
N PRO A 139 18.95 2.56 13.04
CA PRO A 139 18.23 3.76 12.62
C PRO A 139 18.45 4.13 11.14
N ARG A 140 19.64 3.88 10.61
CA ARG A 140 19.98 4.15 9.20
C ARG A 140 19.23 3.21 8.25
N GLU A 141 19.19 1.93 8.56
CA GLU A 141 18.48 0.92 7.78
C GLU A 141 16.97 1.16 7.84
N LEU A 142 16.43 1.47 9.01
CA LEU A 142 15.04 1.85 9.19
C LEU A 142 14.69 3.08 8.33
N THR A 143 15.55 4.10 8.28
CA THR A 143 15.36 5.26 7.40
C THR A 143 15.28 4.85 5.93
N GLY A 144 16.08 3.88 5.49
CA GLY A 144 16.02 3.33 4.13
C GLY A 144 14.68 2.66 3.83
N VAL A 145 14.18 1.82 4.76
CA VAL A 145 12.87 1.17 4.65
C VAL A 145 11.75 2.20 4.61
N LEU A 146 11.77 3.19 5.51
CA LEU A 146 10.77 4.27 5.52
C LEU A 146 10.77 5.08 4.22
N GLY A 147 11.95 5.35 3.66
CA GLY A 147 12.09 6.02 2.36
C GLY A 147 11.46 5.22 1.22
N HIS A 148 11.60 3.89 1.25
CA HIS A 148 10.96 2.98 0.31
C HIS A 148 9.42 3.02 0.42
N GLU A 149 8.88 2.92 1.62
CA GLU A 149 7.43 2.99 1.87
C GLU A 149 6.85 4.35 1.45
N ILE A 150 7.55 5.44 1.74
CA ILE A 150 7.15 6.80 1.32
C ILE A 150 7.16 6.95 -0.20
N ALA A 151 8.10 6.31 -0.90
CA ALA A 151 8.10 6.31 -2.37
C ALA A 151 6.85 5.62 -2.94
N HIS A 152 6.38 4.52 -2.33
CA HIS A 152 5.14 3.85 -2.70
C HIS A 152 3.92 4.76 -2.49
N ILE A 153 3.85 5.46 -1.36
CA ILE A 153 2.78 6.45 -1.11
C ILE A 153 2.81 7.56 -2.17
N ALA A 154 3.99 8.10 -2.46
CA ALA A 154 4.16 9.19 -3.43
C ALA A 154 3.79 8.78 -4.86
N ASN A 155 4.02 7.53 -5.24
CA ASN A 155 3.69 6.98 -6.56
C ASN A 155 2.24 6.46 -6.68
N GLU A 156 1.47 6.44 -5.58
CA GLU A 156 0.08 5.94 -5.55
C GLU A 156 -0.07 4.46 -5.94
N ASP A 157 0.94 3.64 -5.67
CA ASP A 157 0.94 2.21 -6.02
C ASP A 157 0.50 1.28 -4.87
N LEU A 158 0.14 1.84 -3.71
CA LEU A 158 -0.33 1.12 -2.53
C LEU A 158 -1.56 0.23 -2.78
N ARG A 159 -2.43 0.61 -3.73
CA ARG A 159 -3.62 -0.19 -4.08
C ARG A 159 -3.25 -1.55 -4.67
N VAL A 160 -2.20 -1.60 -5.48
CA VAL A 160 -1.73 -2.83 -6.14
C VAL A 160 -1.07 -3.76 -5.13
N MET A 161 -0.26 -3.20 -4.23
CA MET A 161 0.45 -3.97 -3.21
C MET A 161 -0.50 -4.57 -2.17
N GLY A 162 -1.51 -3.84 -1.73
CA GLY A 162 -2.52 -4.33 -0.79
C GLY A 162 -3.34 -5.50 -1.36
N LEU A 163 -3.67 -5.48 -2.65
CA LEU A 163 -4.34 -6.58 -3.34
C LEU A 163 -3.43 -7.82 -3.43
N ALA A 164 -2.17 -7.65 -3.81
CA ALA A 164 -1.21 -8.75 -3.94
C ALA A 164 -0.96 -9.44 -2.58
N ASP A 165 -0.82 -8.68 -1.50
CA ASP A 165 -0.65 -9.20 -0.14
C ASP A 165 -1.91 -9.95 0.35
N SER A 166 -3.10 -9.44 0.05
CA SER A 166 -4.38 -10.09 0.38
C SER A 166 -4.54 -11.44 -0.32
N ILE A 167 -4.15 -11.54 -1.59
CA ILE A 167 -4.20 -12.79 -2.37
C ILE A 167 -3.18 -13.79 -1.84
N SER A 168 -1.96 -13.36 -1.54
CA SER A 168 -0.92 -14.20 -0.97
C SER A 168 -1.36 -14.84 0.35
N ARG A 169 -2.08 -14.11 1.20
CA ARG A 169 -2.63 -14.62 2.47
C ARG A 169 -3.76 -15.61 2.29
N LEU A 170 -4.68 -15.33 1.36
CA LEU A 170 -5.75 -16.27 1.01
C LEU A 170 -5.18 -17.62 0.55
N THR A 171 -4.12 -17.61 -0.27
CA THR A 171 -3.44 -18.83 -0.70
C THR A 171 -2.78 -19.58 0.47
N HIS A 172 -2.19 -18.87 1.43
CA HIS A 172 -1.61 -19.49 2.63
C HIS A 172 -2.64 -20.03 3.64
N LEU A 173 -3.86 -19.49 3.64
CA LEU A 173 -4.96 -19.99 4.49
C LEU A 173 -5.65 -21.22 3.90
N LEU A 174 -5.51 -21.44 2.59
CA LEU A 174 -6.11 -22.55 1.86
C LEU A 174 -5.12 -23.72 1.61
N ALA A 175 -3.85 -23.55 1.96
CA ALA A 175 -2.78 -24.57 1.85
C ALA A 175 -2.50 -25.22 3.21
#